data_48abe668a13d000953c5699f91bb9820
#
_entry.id   48abe668a13d000953c5699f91bb9820
#
_cell.length_a   1.000
_cell.length_b   1.000
_cell.length_c   1.000
_cell.angle_alpha   90.00
_cell.angle_beta   90.00
_cell.angle_gamma   90.00
#
_symmetry.space_group_name_H-M   'P 1'
#
loop_
_entity.id
_entity.type
_entity.pdbx_description
1 polymer ?
#
loop_
_entity_poly.entity_id
_entity_poly.type
_entity_poly.pdbx_seq_one_letter_code
_entity_poly.pdbx_strand_id
1 'polypeptide(L)'
;MPKAGRYHEGVPCWAELAAPDVERARRFYGGLFGWEYVATGPVGDEYLVATVRGVQVAGIRPRREVDGHGPPAWTTYLAVDDADRVAGLVQEAGGLVVFEPFEVPDQGRGVLAVDPLGAVFGLWQGYLNPGAGLVNEPGTVAWNDQLSPDPDTARDFYRRVFDYGYDAAAADHTVFRVNGLPAGGIGGDPGIDPDGPPAFWAVCFGAADTDRTVERAVRLGGSVLDGPEPTPFGRLAVVRDDGGAVFTLISVPPGGPDEPDGPDEPGGTATTI
;
A
#
# COMPACT_ATOMS: atom_id res chain seq x y z
N MET A 1 -9.01 12.79 -14.00
CA MET A 1 -8.35 12.14 -12.85
C MET A 1 -9.43 11.54 -11.97
N PRO A 2 -9.50 10.22 -11.81
CA PRO A 2 -10.45 9.64 -10.88
C PRO A 2 -9.96 9.98 -9.47
N LYS A 3 -10.67 10.88 -8.78
CA LYS A 3 -10.60 10.93 -7.33
C LYS A 3 -11.12 9.59 -6.84
N ALA A 4 -10.31 8.85 -6.08
CA ALA A 4 -10.79 7.63 -5.46
C ALA A 4 -12.05 7.97 -4.66
N GLY A 5 -13.18 7.44 -5.11
CA GLY A 5 -14.39 7.39 -4.33
C GLY A 5 -14.17 6.42 -3.15
N ARG A 6 -15.24 5.95 -2.55
CA ARG A 6 -15.15 4.93 -1.50
C ARG A 6 -14.47 3.65 -2.05
N TYR A 7 -13.44 3.15 -1.36
CA TYR A 7 -12.84 1.87 -1.66
C TYR A 7 -13.81 0.73 -1.33
N HIS A 8 -13.81 -0.32 -2.15
CA HIS A 8 -14.55 -1.54 -1.85
C HIS A 8 -13.87 -2.33 -0.73
N GLU A 9 -14.65 -3.08 0.05
CA GLU A 9 -14.15 -3.93 1.13
C GLU A 9 -13.07 -4.88 0.61
N GLY A 10 -11.93 -4.95 1.32
CA GLY A 10 -10.76 -5.75 0.97
C GLY A 10 -9.75 -5.06 0.04
N VAL A 11 -10.05 -3.89 -0.55
CA VAL A 11 -9.09 -3.17 -1.39
C VAL A 11 -8.06 -2.44 -0.52
N PRO A 12 -6.74 -2.53 -0.80
CA PRO A 12 -5.74 -1.67 -0.18
C PRO A 12 -6.09 -0.20 -0.39
N CYS A 13 -6.31 0.53 0.70
CA CYS A 13 -6.80 1.91 0.64
C CYS A 13 -5.83 2.93 1.23
N TRP A 14 -4.86 2.50 2.05
CA TRP A 14 -3.91 3.38 2.71
C TRP A 14 -2.59 2.67 2.99
N ALA A 15 -1.50 3.41 3.00
CA ALA A 15 -0.20 2.98 3.49
C ALA A 15 0.26 3.90 4.60
N GLU A 16 0.74 3.34 5.72
CA GLU A 16 1.18 4.08 6.91
C GLU A 16 2.56 3.61 7.36
N LEU A 17 3.48 4.54 7.56
CA LEU A 17 4.79 4.26 8.15
C LEU A 17 4.80 4.57 9.65
N ALA A 18 5.11 3.57 10.47
CA ALA A 18 5.48 3.76 11.87
C ALA A 18 6.99 4.09 11.98
N ALA A 19 7.32 5.38 11.99
CA ALA A 19 8.70 5.86 11.93
C ALA A 19 9.31 6.06 13.33
N PRO A 20 10.54 5.57 13.58
CA PRO A 20 11.27 5.88 14.81
C PRO A 20 11.60 7.39 14.95
N ASP A 21 11.79 8.06 13.82
CA ASP A 21 12.04 9.50 13.71
C ASP A 21 11.20 10.05 12.55
N VAL A 22 10.08 10.68 12.89
CA VAL A 22 9.11 11.23 11.94
C VAL A 22 9.72 12.32 11.05
N GLU A 23 10.56 13.19 11.61
CA GLU A 23 11.20 14.26 10.85
C GLU A 23 12.25 13.73 9.87
N ARG A 24 12.93 12.65 10.21
CA ARG A 24 13.85 11.95 9.32
C ARG A 24 13.06 11.34 8.14
N ALA A 25 12.00 10.59 8.42
CA ALA A 25 11.13 10.02 7.41
C ALA A 25 10.51 11.12 6.51
N ARG A 26 10.05 12.24 7.10
CA ARG A 26 9.53 13.39 6.37
C ARG A 26 10.55 13.94 5.36
N ARG A 27 11.81 14.09 5.76
CA ARG A 27 12.90 14.57 4.86
C ARG A 27 13.19 13.55 3.76
N PHE A 28 13.24 12.27 4.10
CA PHE A 28 13.53 11.21 3.13
C PHE A 28 12.44 11.13 2.05
N TYR A 29 11.19 10.91 2.42
CA TYR A 29 10.09 10.76 1.45
C TYR A 29 9.71 12.08 0.76
N GLY A 30 9.82 13.21 1.44
CA GLY A 30 9.72 14.54 0.82
C GLY A 30 10.81 14.75 -0.23
N GLY A 31 12.05 14.37 0.09
CA GLY A 31 13.16 14.37 -0.87
C GLY A 31 12.97 13.35 -2.00
N LEU A 32 12.44 12.15 -1.75
CA LEU A 32 12.31 11.08 -2.73
C LEU A 32 11.16 11.33 -3.71
N PHE A 33 9.95 11.57 -3.21
CA PHE A 33 8.71 11.66 -3.96
C PHE A 33 8.20 13.09 -4.17
N GLY A 34 8.80 14.08 -3.50
CA GLY A 34 8.28 15.44 -3.50
C GLY A 34 7.04 15.60 -2.64
N TRP A 35 6.84 14.74 -1.64
CA TRP A 35 5.68 14.83 -0.75
C TRP A 35 5.68 16.13 0.06
N GLU A 36 4.51 16.75 0.13
CA GLU A 36 4.18 17.78 1.10
C GLU A 36 3.41 17.12 2.27
N TYR A 37 3.35 17.79 3.42
CA TYR A 37 2.78 17.18 4.61
C TYR A 37 1.80 18.10 5.32
N VAL A 38 0.70 17.53 5.79
CA VAL A 38 -0.23 18.16 6.72
C VAL A 38 -0.11 17.42 8.05
N ALA A 39 0.32 18.13 9.09
CA ALA A 39 0.39 17.58 10.44
C ALA A 39 -1.00 17.59 11.09
N THR A 40 -1.37 16.49 11.73
CA THR A 40 -2.61 16.31 12.51
C THR A 40 -2.28 15.70 13.87
N GLY A 41 -3.14 15.92 14.87
CA GLY A 41 -2.91 15.43 16.23
C GLY A 41 -2.18 16.44 17.12
N PRO A 42 -1.89 16.07 18.37
CA PRO A 42 -1.23 16.94 19.33
C PRO A 42 0.25 17.14 19.01
N VAL A 43 0.81 18.28 19.39
CA VAL A 43 2.24 18.59 19.25
C VAL A 43 3.09 17.53 19.98
N GLY A 44 4.04 16.93 19.25
CA GLY A 44 4.93 15.88 19.76
C GLY A 44 4.42 14.44 19.55
N ASP A 45 3.17 14.27 19.10
CA ASP A 45 2.59 12.99 18.65
C ASP A 45 1.84 13.20 17.32
N GLU A 46 2.44 14.01 16.45
CA GLU A 46 1.81 14.41 15.19
C GLU A 46 1.80 13.26 14.20
N TYR A 47 0.63 13.06 13.60
CA TYR A 47 0.46 12.23 12.43
C TYR A 47 0.66 13.11 11.18
N LEU A 48 1.58 12.74 10.31
CA LEU A 48 1.80 13.43 9.04
C LEU A 48 1.01 12.77 7.93
N VAL A 49 0.07 13.49 7.35
CA VAL A 49 -0.59 13.11 6.11
C VAL A 49 0.27 13.60 4.95
N ALA A 50 0.88 12.67 4.21
CA ALA A 50 1.63 12.97 3.00
C ALA A 50 0.68 13.29 1.84
N THR A 51 1.02 14.29 1.04
CA THR A 51 0.20 14.74 -0.09
C THR A 51 1.04 14.89 -1.36
N VAL A 52 0.40 14.61 -2.49
CA VAL A 52 0.90 14.90 -3.84
C VAL A 52 -0.14 15.83 -4.50
N ARG A 53 0.30 17.02 -4.92
CA ARG A 53 -0.61 18.04 -5.49
C ARG A 53 -1.80 18.37 -4.56
N GLY A 54 -1.54 18.37 -3.24
CA GLY A 54 -2.55 18.66 -2.23
C GLY A 54 -3.56 17.53 -1.97
N VAL A 55 -3.37 16.35 -2.58
CA VAL A 55 -4.22 15.15 -2.37
C VAL A 55 -3.45 14.14 -1.52
N GLN A 56 -4.10 13.61 -0.49
CA GLN A 56 -3.51 12.65 0.44
C GLN A 56 -3.14 11.32 -0.24
N VAL A 57 -1.97 10.76 0.11
CA VAL A 57 -1.44 9.54 -0.52
C VAL A 57 -0.90 8.51 0.46
N ALA A 58 -0.43 8.92 1.64
CA ALA A 58 0.11 8.03 2.68
C ALA A 58 0.15 8.74 4.04
N GLY A 59 0.42 7.98 5.11
CA GLY A 59 0.61 8.48 6.46
C GLY A 59 1.98 8.18 7.03
N ILE A 60 2.48 9.05 7.91
CA ILE A 60 3.67 8.80 8.73
C ILE A 60 3.33 9.18 10.15
N ARG A 61 3.56 8.27 11.10
CA ARG A 61 3.36 8.51 12.53
C ARG A 61 4.58 8.13 13.36
N PRO A 62 4.68 8.64 14.58
CA PRO A 62 5.66 8.13 15.52
C PRO A 62 5.44 6.64 15.78
N ARG A 63 6.55 5.90 15.89
CA ARG A 63 6.52 4.51 16.32
C ARG A 63 6.14 4.43 17.78
N ARG A 64 5.31 3.45 18.14
CA ARG A 64 4.81 3.19 19.49
C ARG A 64 5.20 1.79 19.96
N GLU A 65 5.05 1.50 21.24
CA GLU A 65 5.32 0.15 21.79
C GLU A 65 4.52 -0.96 21.10
N VAL A 66 3.30 -0.67 20.65
CA VAL A 66 2.44 -1.61 19.91
C VAL A 66 3.04 -2.07 18.60
N ASP A 67 3.94 -1.29 18.00
CA ASP A 67 4.63 -1.66 16.76
C ASP A 67 5.79 -2.66 16.99
N GLY A 68 6.02 -3.05 18.24
CA GLY A 68 7.08 -4.00 18.63
C GLY A 68 8.49 -3.43 18.44
N HIS A 69 9.48 -4.31 18.47
CA HIS A 69 10.91 -3.94 18.42
C HIS A 69 11.59 -4.29 17.09
N GLY A 70 10.85 -4.82 16.12
CA GLY A 70 11.35 -5.12 14.77
C GLY A 70 11.79 -3.87 13.99
N PRO A 71 12.26 -3.98 12.74
CA PRO A 71 12.54 -2.83 11.89
C PRO A 71 11.29 -1.97 11.67
N PRO A 72 11.43 -0.67 11.34
CA PRO A 72 10.29 0.12 10.89
C PRO A 72 9.68 -0.50 9.65
N ALA A 73 8.36 -0.43 9.53
CA ALA A 73 7.66 -1.01 8.41
C ALA A 73 6.51 -0.12 7.93
N TRP A 74 6.24 -0.19 6.65
CA TRP A 74 5.01 0.28 6.06
C TRP A 74 3.89 -0.72 6.35
N THR A 75 2.75 -0.23 6.79
CA THR A 75 1.53 -1.03 7.03
C THR A 75 0.53 -0.73 5.92
N THR A 76 0.07 -1.77 5.23
CA THR A 76 -1.05 -1.69 4.29
C THR A 76 -2.36 -1.75 5.06
N TYR A 77 -3.27 -0.81 4.82
CA TYR A 77 -4.63 -0.85 5.33
C TYR A 77 -5.59 -1.28 4.23
N LEU A 78 -6.44 -2.25 4.57
CA LEU A 78 -7.52 -2.75 3.71
C LEU A 78 -8.82 -2.05 4.08
N ALA A 79 -9.54 -1.55 3.09
CA ALA A 79 -10.83 -0.90 3.31
C ALA A 79 -11.85 -1.90 3.84
N VAL A 80 -12.69 -1.48 4.77
CA VAL A 80 -13.80 -2.29 5.29
C VAL A 80 -15.05 -1.45 5.46
N ASP A 81 -16.21 -2.09 5.30
CA ASP A 81 -17.51 -1.43 5.52
C ASP A 81 -17.87 -1.39 7.01
N ASP A 82 -17.38 -2.35 7.80
CA ASP A 82 -17.60 -2.47 9.24
C ASP A 82 -16.35 -3.10 9.89
N ALA A 83 -15.58 -2.27 10.59
CA ALA A 83 -14.30 -2.65 11.18
C ALA A 83 -14.44 -3.74 12.26
N ASP A 84 -15.51 -3.68 13.10
CA ASP A 84 -15.72 -4.66 14.16
C ASP A 84 -16.12 -6.02 13.58
N ARG A 85 -16.99 -6.04 12.58
CA ARG A 85 -17.38 -7.28 11.88
C ARG A 85 -16.18 -7.95 11.24
N VAL A 86 -15.36 -7.20 10.49
CA VAL A 86 -14.19 -7.79 9.80
C VAL A 86 -13.11 -8.21 10.79
N ALA A 87 -12.91 -7.47 11.90
CA ALA A 87 -12.04 -7.91 12.99
C ALA A 87 -12.47 -9.27 13.57
N GLY A 88 -13.78 -9.51 13.72
CA GLY A 88 -14.32 -10.82 14.09
C GLY A 88 -13.97 -11.91 13.05
N LEU A 89 -14.14 -11.63 11.75
CA LEU A 89 -13.77 -12.56 10.68
C LEU A 89 -12.26 -12.90 10.66
N VAL A 90 -11.41 -11.91 10.94
CA VAL A 90 -9.96 -12.12 11.09
C VAL A 90 -9.68 -13.15 12.18
N GLN A 91 -10.30 -13.01 13.36
CA GLN A 91 -10.13 -13.94 14.49
C GLN A 91 -10.68 -15.34 14.16
N GLU A 92 -11.86 -15.43 13.55
CA GLU A 92 -12.47 -16.70 13.11
C GLU A 92 -11.64 -17.41 12.04
N ALA A 93 -10.92 -16.67 11.19
CA ALA A 93 -10.03 -17.21 10.18
C ALA A 93 -8.64 -17.61 10.72
N GLY A 94 -8.35 -17.36 12.03
CA GLY A 94 -7.09 -17.74 12.68
C GLY A 94 -6.05 -16.61 12.76
N GLY A 95 -6.40 -15.38 12.39
CA GLY A 95 -5.59 -14.19 12.64
C GLY A 95 -5.77 -13.62 14.04
N LEU A 96 -5.06 -12.55 14.34
CA LEU A 96 -5.10 -11.86 15.63
C LEU A 96 -5.46 -10.38 15.45
N VAL A 97 -6.29 -9.83 16.30
CA VAL A 97 -6.46 -8.39 16.49
C VAL A 97 -5.43 -7.94 17.51
N VAL A 98 -4.44 -7.16 17.07
CA VAL A 98 -3.30 -6.74 17.92
C VAL A 98 -3.64 -5.49 18.70
N PHE A 99 -4.47 -4.63 18.11
CA PHE A 99 -4.93 -3.40 18.75
C PHE A 99 -6.44 -3.26 18.57
N GLU A 100 -7.16 -3.05 19.69
CA GLU A 100 -8.61 -2.85 19.69
C GLU A 100 -9.02 -1.75 18.71
N PRO A 101 -10.21 -1.84 18.13
CA PRO A 101 -10.70 -0.83 17.19
C PRO A 101 -10.62 0.58 17.78
N PHE A 102 -9.98 1.49 17.06
CA PHE A 102 -9.77 2.88 17.49
C PHE A 102 -10.46 3.86 16.55
N GLU A 103 -11.03 4.92 17.13
CA GLU A 103 -11.64 6.00 16.36
C GLU A 103 -10.65 7.11 16.06
N VAL A 104 -10.62 7.53 14.78
CA VAL A 104 -10.07 8.81 14.37
C VAL A 104 -11.26 9.73 14.10
N PRO A 105 -11.58 10.69 14.97
CA PRO A 105 -12.81 11.48 14.91
C PRO A 105 -13.07 12.03 13.53
N ASP A 106 -14.28 11.85 13.01
CA ASP A 106 -14.77 12.23 11.69
C ASP A 106 -14.04 11.57 10.50
N GLN A 107 -12.86 11.00 10.68
CA GLN A 107 -12.06 10.42 9.61
C GLN A 107 -12.41 8.96 9.35
N GLY A 108 -12.46 8.13 10.39
CA GLY A 108 -12.73 6.71 10.26
C GLY A 108 -12.39 5.92 11.52
N ARG A 109 -12.58 4.60 11.41
CA ARG A 109 -12.30 3.61 12.44
C ARG A 109 -11.26 2.62 11.96
N GLY A 110 -10.19 2.44 12.71
CA GLY A 110 -9.06 1.58 12.39
C GLY A 110 -8.96 0.36 13.29
N VAL A 111 -8.37 -0.71 12.77
CA VAL A 111 -7.96 -1.91 13.51
C VAL A 111 -6.57 -2.32 13.02
N LEU A 112 -5.69 -2.76 13.91
CA LEU A 112 -4.46 -3.46 13.53
C LEU A 112 -4.63 -4.95 13.78
N ALA A 113 -4.30 -5.74 12.79
CA ALA A 113 -4.42 -7.19 12.79
C ALA A 113 -3.15 -7.86 12.26
N VAL A 114 -3.03 -9.16 12.53
CA VAL A 114 -1.94 -10.01 12.06
C VAL A 114 -2.57 -11.26 11.46
N ASP A 115 -2.13 -11.65 10.27
CA ASP A 115 -2.56 -12.89 9.65
C ASP A 115 -1.91 -14.13 10.32
N PRO A 116 -2.33 -15.37 10.01
CA PRO A 116 -1.78 -16.57 10.65
C PRO A 116 -0.28 -16.79 10.40
N LEU A 117 0.32 -16.09 9.45
CA LEU A 117 1.75 -16.19 9.10
C LEU A 117 2.60 -15.09 9.72
N GLY A 118 1.96 -14.12 10.38
CA GLY A 118 2.64 -13.02 11.08
C GLY A 118 2.65 -11.69 10.31
N ALA A 119 2.03 -11.61 9.14
CA ALA A 119 1.95 -10.33 8.40
C ALA A 119 0.98 -9.36 9.10
N VAL A 120 1.51 -8.20 9.47
CA VAL A 120 0.71 -7.10 10.05
C VAL A 120 -0.01 -6.35 8.94
N PHE A 121 -1.29 -6.05 9.15
CA PHE A 121 -2.09 -5.22 8.26
C PHE A 121 -3.12 -4.41 9.05
N GLY A 122 -3.59 -3.31 8.46
CA GLY A 122 -4.66 -2.49 9.00
C GLY A 122 -6.01 -2.81 8.34
N LEU A 123 -7.10 -2.60 9.09
CA LEU A 123 -8.45 -2.46 8.56
C LEU A 123 -8.83 -0.99 8.71
N TRP A 124 -9.47 -0.41 7.69
CA TRP A 124 -9.90 0.98 7.71
C TRP A 124 -11.35 1.13 7.25
N GLN A 125 -12.21 1.49 8.18
CA GLN A 125 -13.59 1.92 7.90
C GLN A 125 -13.59 3.44 7.74
N GLY A 126 -13.50 3.92 6.50
CA GLY A 126 -13.45 5.35 6.22
C GLY A 126 -14.81 6.05 6.37
N TYR A 127 -14.83 7.19 7.07
CA TYR A 127 -15.97 8.11 7.15
C TYR A 127 -15.77 9.26 6.17
N LEU A 128 -15.16 10.38 6.61
CA LEU A 128 -14.75 11.47 5.72
C LEU A 128 -13.43 11.18 4.99
N ASN A 129 -12.62 10.26 5.53
CA ASN A 129 -11.37 9.84 4.91
C ASN A 129 -11.47 8.40 4.38
N PRO A 130 -11.76 8.21 3.09
CA PRO A 130 -11.87 6.87 2.50
C PRO A 130 -10.51 6.18 2.29
N GLY A 131 -9.38 6.88 2.45
CA GLY A 131 -8.04 6.41 2.16
C GLY A 131 -7.27 7.33 1.21
N ALA A 132 -6.34 6.80 0.44
CA ALA A 132 -5.54 7.56 -0.52
C ALA A 132 -6.42 8.16 -1.63
N GLY A 133 -6.25 9.45 -1.89
CA GLY A 133 -6.97 10.14 -2.95
C GLY A 133 -6.33 10.02 -4.34
N LEU A 134 -5.06 9.58 -4.39
CA LEU A 134 -4.30 9.29 -5.60
C LEU A 134 -3.56 7.96 -5.44
N VAL A 135 -3.62 7.13 -6.47
CA VAL A 135 -2.91 5.85 -6.59
C VAL A 135 -2.43 5.66 -8.04
N ASN A 136 -1.49 4.73 -8.26
CA ASN A 136 -0.98 4.37 -9.59
C ASN A 136 -0.33 5.53 -10.37
N GLU A 137 0.23 6.50 -9.64
CA GLU A 137 0.99 7.62 -10.21
C GLU A 137 2.37 7.71 -9.53
N PRO A 138 3.35 8.42 -10.11
CA PRO A 138 4.64 8.63 -9.45
C PRO A 138 4.49 9.27 -8.07
N GLY A 139 5.11 8.65 -7.06
CA GLY A 139 5.05 9.09 -5.67
C GLY A 139 3.76 8.69 -4.91
N THR A 140 2.96 7.79 -5.46
CA THR A 140 1.77 7.24 -4.78
C THR A 140 1.87 5.72 -4.70
N VAL A 141 1.03 5.06 -3.90
CA VAL A 141 0.94 3.61 -3.89
C VAL A 141 0.47 3.12 -5.26
N ALA A 142 1.23 2.20 -5.85
CA ALA A 142 0.93 1.56 -7.12
C ALA A 142 0.46 0.11 -6.96
N TRP A 143 0.94 -0.58 -5.91
CA TRP A 143 0.60 -1.96 -5.66
C TRP A 143 0.85 -2.36 -4.20
N ASN A 144 0.24 -3.46 -3.76
CA ASN A 144 0.51 -4.08 -2.47
C ASN A 144 0.54 -5.60 -2.63
N ASP A 145 1.58 -6.24 -2.09
CA ASP A 145 1.71 -7.70 -2.05
C ASP A 145 1.80 -8.21 -0.61
N GLN A 146 1.02 -9.22 -0.27
CA GLN A 146 1.29 -10.03 0.91
C GLN A 146 2.30 -11.10 0.52
N LEU A 147 3.45 -11.09 1.16
CA LEU A 147 4.56 -12.01 0.92
C LEU A 147 4.81 -12.88 2.14
N SER A 148 4.95 -14.18 1.93
CA SER A 148 5.14 -15.14 3.03
C SER A 148 5.78 -16.45 2.56
N PRO A 149 6.33 -17.27 3.47
CA PRO A 149 6.86 -18.58 3.12
C PRO A 149 5.77 -19.61 2.76
N ASP A 150 4.49 -19.32 3.06
CA ASP A 150 3.33 -20.18 2.76
C ASP A 150 2.18 -19.35 2.16
N PRO A 151 2.27 -19.00 0.85
CA PRO A 151 1.25 -18.19 0.20
C PRO A 151 -0.10 -18.91 0.06
N ASP A 152 -0.16 -20.24 0.16
CA ASP A 152 -1.44 -20.98 0.15
C ASP A 152 -2.24 -20.71 1.43
N THR A 153 -1.59 -20.78 2.59
CA THR A 153 -2.21 -20.41 3.87
C THR A 153 -2.65 -18.95 3.86
N ALA A 154 -1.85 -18.03 3.30
CA ALA A 154 -2.25 -16.63 3.16
C ALA A 154 -3.51 -16.50 2.28
N ARG A 155 -3.54 -17.14 1.10
CA ARG A 155 -4.71 -17.12 0.19
C ARG A 155 -5.96 -17.64 0.87
N ASP A 156 -5.87 -18.72 1.63
CA ASP A 156 -7.02 -19.28 2.35
C ASP A 156 -7.53 -18.35 3.45
N PHE A 157 -6.64 -17.68 4.18
CA PHE A 157 -7.00 -16.70 5.18
C PHE A 157 -7.74 -15.50 4.56
N TYR A 158 -7.14 -14.84 3.56
CA TYR A 158 -7.74 -13.65 2.94
C TYR A 158 -9.01 -13.97 2.14
N ARG A 159 -9.16 -15.19 1.60
CA ARG A 159 -10.43 -15.64 1.02
C ARG A 159 -11.53 -15.73 2.07
N ARG A 160 -11.25 -16.25 3.27
CA ARG A 160 -12.25 -16.34 4.36
C ARG A 160 -12.66 -14.97 4.88
N VAL A 161 -11.72 -14.02 4.94
CA VAL A 161 -11.98 -12.68 5.49
C VAL A 161 -12.67 -11.77 4.49
N PHE A 162 -12.24 -11.79 3.20
CA PHE A 162 -12.63 -10.81 2.18
C PHE A 162 -13.26 -11.43 0.92
N ASP A 163 -13.43 -12.74 0.87
CA ASP A 163 -13.95 -13.45 -0.32
C ASP A 163 -13.14 -13.19 -1.60
N TYR A 164 -11.82 -13.09 -1.49
CA TYR A 164 -10.94 -12.82 -2.63
C TYR A 164 -11.01 -13.95 -3.67
N GLY A 165 -11.21 -13.56 -4.94
CA GLY A 165 -10.87 -14.39 -6.09
C GLY A 165 -9.39 -14.26 -6.44
N TYR A 166 -8.79 -15.31 -7.03
CA TYR A 166 -7.35 -15.33 -7.36
C TYR A 166 -7.12 -15.71 -8.80
N ASP A 167 -6.23 -14.98 -9.48
CA ASP A 167 -5.66 -15.34 -10.77
C ASP A 167 -4.18 -15.66 -10.61
N ALA A 168 -3.70 -16.70 -11.29
CA ALA A 168 -2.28 -17.02 -11.33
C ALA A 168 -1.52 -15.91 -12.09
N ALA A 169 -0.45 -15.38 -11.49
CA ALA A 169 0.43 -14.38 -12.12
C ALA A 169 1.84 -14.95 -12.38
N ALA A 170 2.35 -15.79 -11.47
CA ALA A 170 3.61 -16.53 -11.60
C ALA A 170 3.51 -17.84 -10.80
N ALA A 171 4.60 -18.62 -10.73
CA ALA A 171 4.60 -19.95 -10.07
C ALA A 171 4.08 -19.89 -8.62
N ASP A 172 4.56 -18.92 -7.83
CA ASP A 172 4.20 -18.75 -6.42
C ASP A 172 3.52 -17.41 -6.11
N HIS A 173 3.00 -16.72 -7.15
CA HIS A 173 2.37 -15.43 -7.02
C HIS A 173 1.01 -15.39 -7.71
N THR A 174 0.01 -14.86 -7.00
CA THR A 174 -1.36 -14.68 -7.50
C THR A 174 -1.78 -13.23 -7.34
N VAL A 175 -2.58 -12.75 -8.27
CA VAL A 175 -3.31 -11.49 -8.15
C VAL A 175 -4.66 -11.76 -7.50
N PHE A 176 -4.96 -11.10 -6.39
CA PHE A 176 -6.29 -11.17 -5.82
C PHE A 176 -7.21 -10.10 -6.41
N ARG A 177 -8.48 -10.47 -6.51
CA ARG A 177 -9.51 -9.62 -7.11
C ARG A 177 -10.61 -9.27 -6.12
N VAL A 178 -11.04 -8.02 -6.18
CA VAL A 178 -12.23 -7.50 -5.49
C VAL A 178 -13.19 -7.02 -6.56
N ASN A 179 -14.43 -7.51 -6.55
CA ASN A 179 -15.45 -7.20 -7.57
C ASN A 179 -14.95 -7.43 -9.02
N GLY A 180 -14.12 -8.44 -9.23
CA GLY A 180 -13.56 -8.80 -10.53
C GLY A 180 -12.38 -7.93 -11.00
N LEU A 181 -11.99 -6.89 -10.24
CA LEU A 181 -10.85 -6.03 -10.56
C LEU A 181 -9.61 -6.45 -9.75
N PRO A 182 -8.40 -6.42 -10.33
CA PRO A 182 -7.17 -6.68 -9.59
C PRO A 182 -6.98 -5.63 -8.50
N ALA A 183 -6.64 -6.08 -7.29
CA ALA A 183 -6.52 -5.21 -6.12
C ALA A 183 -5.18 -5.34 -5.38
N GLY A 184 -4.41 -6.42 -5.61
CA GLY A 184 -3.11 -6.67 -5.01
C GLY A 184 -2.64 -8.09 -5.28
N GLY A 185 -1.52 -8.48 -4.68
CA GLY A 185 -0.95 -9.80 -4.85
C GLY A 185 -0.78 -10.58 -3.54
N ILE A 186 -0.69 -11.92 -3.68
CA ILE A 186 -0.21 -12.82 -2.63
C ILE A 186 0.82 -13.74 -3.24
N GLY A 187 2.02 -13.77 -2.64
CA GLY A 187 3.14 -14.53 -3.19
C GLY A 187 4.11 -15.07 -2.16
N GLY A 188 5.08 -15.87 -2.64
CA GLY A 188 6.22 -16.31 -1.86
C GLY A 188 7.16 -15.15 -1.52
N ASP A 189 7.73 -15.16 -0.32
CA ASP A 189 8.78 -14.21 0.05
C ASP A 189 10.07 -14.59 -0.71
N PRO A 190 10.64 -13.70 -1.52
CA PRO A 190 11.90 -13.94 -2.23
C PRO A 190 13.13 -13.90 -1.31
N GLY A 191 12.99 -13.61 -0.02
CA GLY A 191 14.08 -13.54 0.95
C GLY A 191 15.06 -12.40 0.71
N ILE A 192 14.60 -11.30 0.13
CA ILE A 192 15.44 -10.13 -0.21
C ILE A 192 15.92 -9.40 1.04
N ASP A 193 15.09 -9.33 2.09
CA ASP A 193 15.47 -8.75 3.38
C ASP A 193 15.64 -9.84 4.44
N PRO A 194 16.90 -10.31 4.72
CA PRO A 194 17.14 -11.35 5.71
C PRO A 194 16.85 -10.90 7.15
N ASP A 195 16.74 -9.60 7.40
CA ASP A 195 16.40 -9.01 8.70
C ASP A 195 14.91 -8.71 8.83
N GLY A 196 14.13 -8.92 7.75
CA GLY A 196 12.69 -8.69 7.67
C GLY A 196 11.88 -9.75 8.43
N PRO A 197 10.56 -9.48 8.65
CA PRO A 197 9.65 -10.47 9.19
C PRO A 197 9.41 -11.60 8.17
N PRO A 198 9.06 -12.82 8.63
CA PRO A 198 8.85 -13.97 7.75
C PRO A 198 7.63 -13.80 6.83
N ALA A 199 6.67 -12.97 7.20
CA ALA A 199 5.51 -12.61 6.39
C ALA A 199 5.19 -11.13 6.58
N PHE A 200 4.84 -10.44 5.49
CA PHE A 200 4.58 -8.99 5.52
C PHE A 200 3.75 -8.53 4.32
N TRP A 201 3.19 -7.34 4.44
CA TRP A 201 2.63 -6.60 3.31
C TRP A 201 3.68 -5.65 2.73
N ALA A 202 4.13 -5.92 1.52
CA ALA A 202 5.02 -5.05 0.78
C ALA A 202 4.23 -3.92 0.13
N VAL A 203 4.59 -2.67 0.45
CA VAL A 203 4.03 -1.48 -0.21
C VAL A 203 4.91 -1.11 -1.39
N CYS A 204 4.30 -1.01 -2.57
CA CYS A 204 4.97 -0.61 -3.80
C CYS A 204 4.55 0.80 -4.20
N PHE A 205 5.51 1.71 -4.31
CA PHE A 205 5.29 3.08 -4.78
C PHE A 205 5.64 3.23 -6.24
N GLY A 206 4.84 4.01 -6.95
CA GLY A 206 5.09 4.38 -8.33
C GLY A 206 6.29 5.31 -8.50
N ALA A 207 7.08 5.09 -9.54
CA ALA A 207 8.19 5.94 -9.96
C ALA A 207 8.07 6.28 -11.45
N ALA A 208 8.24 7.54 -11.83
CA ALA A 208 8.30 7.92 -13.24
C ALA A 208 9.53 7.31 -13.95
N ASP A 209 10.61 7.12 -13.22
CA ASP A 209 11.87 6.49 -13.64
C ASP A 209 12.45 5.79 -12.40
N THR A 210 12.40 4.45 -12.38
CA THR A 210 12.83 3.66 -11.23
C THR A 210 14.32 3.82 -10.95
N ASP A 211 15.17 3.83 -11.98
CA ASP A 211 16.63 3.96 -11.81
C ASP A 211 16.98 5.29 -11.15
N ARG A 212 16.44 6.40 -11.65
CA ARG A 212 16.66 7.74 -11.07
C ARG A 212 16.10 7.86 -9.66
N THR A 213 14.97 7.20 -9.39
CA THR A 213 14.35 7.22 -8.06
C THR A 213 15.20 6.44 -7.07
N VAL A 214 15.74 5.28 -7.47
CA VAL A 214 16.71 4.50 -6.68
C VAL A 214 17.98 5.30 -6.39
N GLU A 215 18.60 5.93 -7.41
CA GLU A 215 19.75 6.81 -7.20
C GLU A 215 19.44 7.94 -6.20
N ARG A 216 18.24 8.50 -6.26
CA ARG A 216 17.78 9.54 -5.33
C ARG A 216 17.63 9.00 -3.92
N ALA A 217 17.04 7.79 -3.74
CA ALA A 217 16.93 7.14 -2.44
C ALA A 217 18.31 6.94 -1.80
N VAL A 218 19.29 6.46 -2.57
CA VAL A 218 20.68 6.28 -2.09
C VAL A 218 21.30 7.63 -1.68
N ARG A 219 21.10 8.70 -2.47
CA ARG A 219 21.60 10.05 -2.10
C ARG A 219 20.96 10.60 -0.82
N LEU A 220 19.74 10.16 -0.49
CA LEU A 220 19.02 10.54 0.72
C LEU A 220 19.38 9.67 1.93
N GLY A 221 20.31 8.70 1.77
CA GLY A 221 20.80 7.84 2.84
C GLY A 221 20.13 6.46 2.91
N GLY A 222 19.25 6.14 1.97
CA GLY A 222 18.69 4.80 1.79
C GLY A 222 19.66 3.83 1.14
N SER A 223 19.24 2.59 1.01
CA SER A 223 20.03 1.52 0.36
C SER A 223 19.16 0.67 -0.57
N VAL A 224 19.79 0.07 -1.58
CA VAL A 224 19.14 -0.86 -2.49
C VAL A 224 19.31 -2.26 -1.93
N LEU A 225 18.21 -3.01 -1.82
CA LEU A 225 18.21 -4.41 -1.44
C LEU A 225 18.18 -5.31 -2.67
N ASP A 226 17.41 -4.92 -3.71
CA ASP A 226 17.31 -5.65 -4.97
C ASP A 226 16.96 -4.73 -6.15
N GLY A 227 17.39 -5.12 -7.36
CA GLY A 227 17.12 -4.37 -8.58
C GLY A 227 18.00 -3.10 -8.74
N PRO A 228 17.59 -2.13 -9.58
CA PRO A 228 16.39 -2.11 -10.42
C PRO A 228 16.46 -3.07 -11.61
N GLU A 229 15.44 -3.88 -11.79
CA GLU A 229 15.36 -4.87 -12.85
C GLU A 229 14.02 -4.83 -13.61
N PRO A 230 13.98 -5.28 -14.89
CA PRO A 230 12.74 -5.35 -15.64
C PRO A 230 11.89 -6.53 -15.16
N THR A 231 10.59 -6.29 -14.95
CA THR A 231 9.58 -7.31 -14.67
C THR A 231 8.44 -7.21 -15.71
N PRO A 232 7.54 -8.20 -15.77
CA PRO A 232 6.34 -8.11 -16.62
C PRO A 232 5.44 -6.91 -16.31
N PHE A 233 5.55 -6.35 -15.10
CA PHE A 233 4.69 -5.26 -14.60
C PHE A 233 5.36 -3.88 -14.67
N GLY A 234 6.63 -3.82 -15.05
CA GLY A 234 7.42 -2.60 -15.08
C GLY A 234 8.83 -2.81 -14.51
N ARG A 235 9.60 -1.74 -14.43
CA ARG A 235 10.95 -1.78 -13.84
C ARG A 235 10.83 -1.64 -12.32
N LEU A 236 11.32 -2.64 -11.58
CA LEU A 236 11.10 -2.80 -10.15
C LEU A 236 12.42 -2.74 -9.38
N ALA A 237 12.39 -2.19 -8.18
CA ALA A 237 13.49 -2.24 -7.22
C ALA A 237 12.95 -2.34 -5.79
N VAL A 238 13.69 -3.03 -4.90
CA VAL A 238 13.44 -3.06 -3.47
C VAL A 238 14.44 -2.18 -2.75
N VAL A 239 13.95 -1.25 -1.96
CA VAL A 239 14.73 -0.17 -1.33
C VAL A 239 14.44 -0.15 0.16
N ARG A 240 15.47 0.14 0.95
CA ARG A 240 15.35 0.46 2.37
C ARG A 240 15.59 1.95 2.55
N ASP A 241 14.69 2.64 3.25
CA ASP A 241 14.89 4.05 3.59
C ASP A 241 16.03 4.26 4.60
N ASP A 242 16.37 5.51 4.87
CA ASP A 242 17.42 5.85 5.83
C ASP A 242 17.06 5.54 7.29
N GLY A 243 15.78 5.31 7.60
CA GLY A 243 15.25 4.89 8.91
C GLY A 243 15.21 3.37 9.10
N GLY A 244 15.32 2.59 8.01
CA GLY A 244 15.31 1.13 8.02
C GLY A 244 14.04 0.49 7.43
N ALA A 245 13.03 1.27 7.01
CA ALA A 245 11.81 0.73 6.42
C ALA A 245 12.04 0.29 4.97
N VAL A 246 11.56 -0.92 4.64
CA VAL A 246 11.64 -1.49 3.29
C VAL A 246 10.36 -1.17 2.51
N PHE A 247 10.52 -0.82 1.24
CA PHE A 247 9.46 -0.60 0.29
C PHE A 247 9.91 -0.93 -1.13
N THR A 248 8.96 -1.13 -2.03
CA THR A 248 9.24 -1.40 -3.44
C THR A 248 8.97 -0.16 -4.28
N LEU A 249 9.72 -0.01 -5.36
CA LEU A 249 9.51 0.99 -6.42
C LEU A 249 9.17 0.28 -7.72
N ILE A 250 8.17 0.77 -8.46
CA ILE A 250 7.83 0.27 -9.79
C ILE A 250 7.64 1.44 -10.76
N SER A 251 8.09 1.25 -12.00
CA SER A 251 7.84 2.27 -13.03
C SER A 251 6.35 2.35 -13.36
N VAL A 252 5.81 3.57 -13.32
CA VAL A 252 4.43 3.87 -13.72
C VAL A 252 4.43 5.03 -14.71
N PRO A 253 3.49 5.05 -15.67
CA PRO A 253 3.40 6.17 -16.61
C PRO A 253 3.08 7.49 -15.88
N PRO A 254 3.58 8.62 -16.37
CA PRO A 254 3.16 9.92 -15.86
C PRO A 254 1.68 10.15 -16.12
N GLY A 255 0.87 10.32 -15.06
CA GLY A 255 -0.54 10.65 -15.18
C GLY A 255 -1.54 9.54 -14.88
N GLY A 256 -1.08 8.37 -14.36
CA GLY A 256 -1.94 7.22 -14.05
C GLY A 256 -2.25 6.36 -15.29
N PRO A 257 -2.96 5.22 -15.13
CA PRO A 257 -3.37 4.41 -16.27
C PRO A 257 -4.24 5.23 -17.21
N ASP A 258 -3.96 5.15 -18.51
CA ASP A 258 -4.83 5.73 -19.55
C ASP A 258 -6.26 5.23 -19.33
N GLU A 259 -7.24 6.13 -19.35
CA GLU A 259 -8.63 5.72 -19.54
C GLU A 259 -8.71 4.86 -20.80
N PRO A 260 -9.38 3.69 -20.78
CA PRO A 260 -9.58 2.94 -22.01
C PRO A 260 -10.24 3.89 -23.01
N ASP A 261 -9.65 4.03 -24.20
CA ASP A 261 -10.21 4.79 -25.31
C ASP A 261 -11.71 4.46 -25.40
N GLY A 262 -12.55 5.49 -25.23
CA GLY A 262 -13.99 5.34 -25.41
C GLY A 262 -14.25 4.75 -26.81
N PRO A 263 -15.33 3.98 -27.00
CA PRO A 263 -15.61 3.35 -28.27
C PRO A 263 -15.62 4.42 -29.37
N ASP A 264 -14.77 4.18 -30.42
CA ASP A 264 -14.77 4.95 -31.66
C ASP A 264 -16.22 5.21 -32.12
N GLU A 265 -16.65 6.44 -32.11
CA GLU A 265 -17.91 6.80 -32.79
C GLU A 265 -17.77 6.46 -34.28
N PRO A 266 -18.62 5.60 -34.85
CA PRO A 266 -18.59 5.32 -36.27
C PRO A 266 -18.89 6.60 -37.05
N GLY A 267 -17.88 7.03 -37.84
CA GLY A 267 -17.98 8.22 -38.67
C GLY A 267 -19.25 8.28 -39.50
N GLY A 268 -20.09 9.26 -39.16
CA GLY A 268 -21.26 9.60 -39.95
C GLY A 268 -20.87 10.10 -41.33
N THR A 269 -21.05 9.26 -42.33
CA THR A 269 -21.05 9.68 -43.73
C THR A 269 -22.20 10.63 -44.00
N ALA A 270 -21.90 11.92 -44.17
CA ALA A 270 -22.80 12.87 -44.75
C ALA A 270 -23.09 12.48 -46.19
N THR A 271 -24.31 12.05 -46.48
CA THR A 271 -24.82 11.99 -47.85
C THR A 271 -25.72 13.18 -48.05
N THR A 272 -25.23 14.09 -48.91
CA THR A 272 -25.99 15.18 -49.51
C THR A 272 -27.00 14.59 -50.54
N ILE A 273 -28.27 14.90 -50.42
CA ILE A 273 -29.18 15.32 -51.49
C ILE A 273 -30.28 16.18 -50.86
#